data_d48be05fa2c35d97edee192ce837dff8
#
_entry.id   d48be05fa2c35d97edee192ce837dff8
#
_cell.length_a   1.000
_cell.length_b   1.000
_cell.length_c   1.000
_cell.angle_alpha   90.00
_cell.angle_beta   90.00
_cell.angle_gamma   90.00
#
_symmetry.space_group_name_H-M   'P 1'
#
loop_
_entity.id
_entity.type
_entity.pdbx_description
1 polymer ?
#
loop_
_entity_poly.entity_id
_entity_poly.type
_entity_poly.pdbx_seq_one_letter_code
_entity_poly.pdbx_strand_id
1 'polypeptide(L)'
;VHEYDLIADWYASQRQGHMGVPEVTALAASLPAGASVLDVGCGTGLPLTRVLLEHGCHVMGVDSSRELLARFQANFPHVPVICAPIQSCELQARTFDAAIAWGVLFHLRHEEQEQAIANIARTLKPGAVFLFTSGDAHGSIDGEPMNGVPFRYHSYSVDGYRDLLRAYGLTLEATHTDPGENVYFLSRKTG
;
A
#
# COMPACT_ATOMS: atom_id res chain seq x y z
N VAL A 1 -8.62 12.97 14.28
CA VAL A 1 -9.47 12.49 13.18
C VAL A 1 -8.57 12.40 11.95
N HIS A 2 -8.51 11.27 11.30
CA HIS A 2 -7.73 11.07 10.09
C HIS A 2 -8.44 11.76 8.91
N GLU A 3 -7.70 12.39 7.99
CA GLU A 3 -8.28 13.16 6.88
C GLU A 3 -9.25 12.31 6.05
N TYR A 4 -8.94 11.04 5.84
CA TYR A 4 -9.81 10.09 5.13
C TYR A 4 -11.11 9.75 5.87
N ASP A 5 -11.17 9.91 7.20
CA ASP A 5 -12.44 9.76 7.94
C ASP A 5 -13.45 10.84 7.52
N LEU A 6 -12.96 12.06 7.18
CA LEU A 6 -13.81 13.19 6.77
C LEU A 6 -14.42 13.00 5.38
N ILE A 7 -13.83 12.18 4.53
CA ILE A 7 -14.24 11.98 3.13
C ILE A 7 -14.58 10.53 2.79
N ALA A 8 -14.75 9.68 3.80
CA ALA A 8 -14.85 8.23 3.59
C ALA A 8 -15.98 7.81 2.62
N ASP A 9 -17.15 8.44 2.70
CA ASP A 9 -18.27 8.16 1.78
C ASP A 9 -17.96 8.59 0.35
N TRP A 10 -17.45 9.80 0.19
CA TRP A 10 -17.04 10.31 -1.10
C TRP A 10 -15.95 9.45 -1.71
N TYR A 11 -14.89 9.16 -0.94
CA TYR A 11 -13.77 8.33 -1.38
C TYR A 11 -14.21 6.94 -1.82
N ALA A 12 -15.07 6.29 -1.02
CA ALA A 12 -15.62 4.98 -1.36
C ALA A 12 -16.42 5.00 -2.69
N SER A 13 -17.14 6.08 -2.97
CA SER A 13 -17.89 6.24 -4.22
C SER A 13 -16.99 6.46 -5.44
N GLN A 14 -15.82 7.07 -5.26
CA GLN A 14 -14.87 7.33 -6.35
C GLN A 14 -13.95 6.13 -6.67
N ARG A 15 -13.76 5.22 -5.71
CA ARG A 15 -12.84 4.06 -5.82
C ARG A 15 -13.45 2.83 -6.51
N GLN A 16 -14.44 3.02 -7.38
CA GLN A 16 -15.01 1.93 -8.19
C GLN A 16 -14.22 1.62 -9.47
N GLY A 17 -13.02 2.21 -9.63
CA GLY A 17 -12.21 2.10 -10.84
C GLY A 17 -11.36 0.85 -10.92
N HIS A 18 -10.64 0.72 -12.04
CA HIS A 18 -9.71 -0.38 -12.34
C HIS A 18 -8.26 -0.06 -11.94
N MET A 19 -8.05 1.03 -11.20
CA MET A 19 -6.72 1.51 -10.82
C MET A 19 -5.99 0.47 -9.97
N GLY A 20 -4.81 0.07 -10.41
CA GLY A 20 -3.98 -0.93 -9.76
C GLY A 20 -4.40 -2.38 -9.97
N VAL A 21 -5.54 -2.62 -10.58
CA VAL A 21 -6.04 -3.98 -10.81
C VAL A 21 -5.09 -4.80 -11.69
N PRO A 22 -4.57 -4.29 -12.84
CA PRO A 22 -3.64 -5.07 -13.66
C PRO A 22 -2.37 -5.46 -12.89
N GLU A 23 -1.77 -4.54 -12.14
CA GLU A 23 -0.51 -4.75 -11.41
C GLU A 23 -0.70 -5.72 -10.25
N VAL A 24 -1.76 -5.55 -9.46
CA VAL A 24 -2.07 -6.46 -8.34
C VAL A 24 -2.49 -7.83 -8.84
N THR A 25 -3.20 -7.92 -9.99
CA THR A 25 -3.50 -9.19 -10.65
C THR A 25 -2.22 -9.92 -11.08
N ALA A 26 -1.30 -9.21 -11.72
CA ALA A 26 -0.01 -9.78 -12.14
C ALA A 26 0.81 -10.25 -10.93
N LEU A 27 0.85 -9.45 -9.86
CA LEU A 27 1.48 -9.85 -8.61
C LEU A 27 0.84 -11.10 -8.04
N ALA A 28 -0.48 -11.11 -7.84
CA ALA A 28 -1.21 -12.23 -7.24
C ALA A 28 -1.02 -13.55 -8.04
N ALA A 29 -1.04 -13.46 -9.38
CA ALA A 29 -0.79 -14.59 -10.26
C ALA A 29 0.64 -15.15 -10.16
N SER A 30 1.60 -14.35 -9.71
CA SER A 30 3.00 -14.76 -9.53
C SER A 30 3.28 -15.38 -8.16
N LEU A 31 2.36 -15.27 -7.22
CA LEU A 31 2.52 -15.78 -5.87
C LEU A 31 2.13 -17.25 -5.77
N PRO A 32 2.68 -18.00 -4.80
CA PRO A 32 2.23 -19.35 -4.53
C PRO A 32 0.76 -19.40 -4.06
N ALA A 33 0.09 -20.49 -4.30
CA ALA A 33 -1.29 -20.69 -3.82
C ALA A 33 -1.35 -20.54 -2.29
N GLY A 34 -2.33 -19.78 -1.81
CA GLY A 34 -2.48 -19.48 -0.38
C GLY A 34 -1.45 -18.51 0.18
N ALA A 35 -0.77 -17.74 -0.67
CA ALA A 35 0.20 -16.73 -0.22
C ALA A 35 -0.42 -15.72 0.75
N SER A 36 0.33 -15.36 1.79
CA SER A 36 -0.08 -14.33 2.75
C SER A 36 0.34 -12.95 2.24
N VAL A 37 -0.59 -12.02 2.12
CA VAL A 37 -0.35 -10.68 1.58
C VAL A 37 -0.78 -9.61 2.58
N LEU A 38 0.10 -8.63 2.82
CA LEU A 38 -0.19 -7.43 3.59
C LEU A 38 -0.71 -6.33 2.65
N ASP A 39 -1.93 -5.84 2.90
CA ASP A 39 -2.53 -4.72 2.17
C ASP A 39 -2.46 -3.46 3.05
N VAL A 40 -1.50 -2.58 2.75
CA VAL A 40 -1.21 -1.35 3.50
C VAL A 40 -2.01 -0.19 2.93
N GLY A 41 -2.75 0.50 3.80
CA GLY A 41 -3.72 1.51 3.38
C GLY A 41 -4.87 0.86 2.62
N CYS A 42 -5.36 -0.26 3.13
CA CYS A 42 -6.34 -1.10 2.44
C CYS A 42 -7.69 -0.39 2.20
N GLY A 43 -7.96 0.72 2.88
CA GLY A 43 -9.17 1.52 2.71
C GLY A 43 -10.44 0.69 2.87
N THR A 44 -11.27 0.64 1.82
CA THR A 44 -12.48 -0.20 1.77
C THR A 44 -12.23 -1.64 1.28
N GLY A 45 -10.99 -1.97 0.91
CA GLY A 45 -10.59 -3.23 0.28
C GLY A 45 -10.92 -3.33 -1.20
N LEU A 46 -11.58 -2.31 -1.77
CA LEU A 46 -11.96 -2.31 -3.18
C LEU A 46 -11.07 -1.37 -4.00
N PRO A 47 -10.61 -1.80 -5.17
CA PRO A 47 -10.77 -3.15 -5.76
C PRO A 47 -9.69 -4.16 -5.34
N LEU A 48 -8.58 -3.74 -4.71
CA LEU A 48 -7.32 -4.50 -4.66
C LEU A 48 -7.35 -5.71 -3.72
N THR A 49 -7.87 -5.56 -2.50
CA THR A 49 -8.08 -6.71 -1.60
C THR A 49 -8.95 -7.79 -2.27
N ARG A 50 -10.00 -7.37 -2.99
CA ARG A 50 -10.86 -8.31 -3.74
C ARG A 50 -10.05 -9.11 -4.74
N VAL A 51 -9.21 -8.45 -5.55
CA VAL A 51 -8.33 -9.12 -6.53
C VAL A 51 -7.43 -10.16 -5.86
N LEU A 52 -6.80 -9.82 -4.74
CA LEU A 52 -5.95 -10.76 -4.00
C LEU A 52 -6.73 -11.97 -3.50
N LEU A 53 -7.92 -11.76 -2.95
CA LEU A 53 -8.78 -12.84 -2.46
C LEU A 53 -9.28 -13.75 -3.59
N GLU A 54 -9.66 -13.19 -4.74
CA GLU A 54 -10.08 -13.94 -5.93
C GLU A 54 -8.95 -14.82 -6.50
N HIS A 55 -7.69 -14.44 -6.26
CA HIS A 55 -6.52 -15.26 -6.60
C HIS A 55 -6.10 -16.24 -5.49
N GLY A 56 -6.92 -16.38 -4.44
CA GLY A 56 -6.69 -17.35 -3.36
C GLY A 56 -5.62 -16.91 -2.34
N CYS A 57 -5.27 -15.63 -2.28
CA CYS A 57 -4.37 -15.12 -1.25
C CYS A 57 -5.07 -14.98 0.11
N HIS A 58 -4.32 -15.14 1.19
CA HIS A 58 -4.73 -14.76 2.53
C HIS A 58 -4.30 -13.32 2.78
N VAL A 59 -5.25 -12.41 2.96
CA VAL A 59 -4.98 -10.98 3.10
C VAL A 59 -5.11 -10.53 4.54
N MET A 60 -4.22 -9.66 4.99
CA MET A 60 -4.36 -8.84 6.18
C MET A 60 -4.31 -7.36 5.77
N GLY A 61 -5.34 -6.58 6.15
CA GLY A 61 -5.39 -5.16 5.87
C GLY A 61 -4.86 -4.32 7.04
N VAL A 62 -4.21 -3.20 6.72
CA VAL A 62 -3.83 -2.16 7.69
C VAL A 62 -4.27 -0.81 7.13
N ASP A 63 -5.00 -0.03 7.92
CA ASP A 63 -5.36 1.35 7.57
C ASP A 63 -5.50 2.18 8.85
N SER A 64 -5.28 3.48 8.77
CA SER A 64 -5.44 4.40 9.88
C SER A 64 -6.84 4.99 9.99
N SER A 65 -7.65 4.92 8.93
CA SER A 65 -9.02 5.40 8.89
C SER A 65 -10.00 4.37 9.44
N ARG A 66 -10.65 4.68 10.56
CA ARG A 66 -11.71 3.83 11.14
C ARG A 66 -12.93 3.72 10.23
N GLU A 67 -13.25 4.83 9.57
CA GLU A 67 -14.41 4.92 8.70
C GLU A 67 -14.25 4.06 7.45
N LEU A 68 -13.04 4.04 6.85
CA LEU A 68 -12.74 3.17 5.71
C LEU A 68 -12.70 1.71 6.14
N LEU A 69 -12.12 1.39 7.31
CA LEU A 69 -12.07 0.03 7.82
C LEU A 69 -13.46 -0.53 8.19
N ALA A 70 -14.39 0.31 8.64
CA ALA A 70 -15.78 -0.13 8.85
C ALA A 70 -16.41 -0.61 7.53
N ARG A 71 -16.13 0.07 6.42
CA ARG A 71 -16.58 -0.33 5.08
C ARG A 71 -15.83 -1.56 4.58
N PHE A 72 -14.53 -1.64 4.87
CA PHE A 72 -13.74 -2.85 4.58
C PHE A 72 -14.36 -4.09 5.24
N GLN A 73 -14.67 -4.02 6.53
CA GLN A 73 -15.28 -5.14 7.27
C GLN A 73 -16.68 -5.49 6.76
N ALA A 74 -17.44 -4.50 6.28
CA ALA A 74 -18.73 -4.76 5.63
C ALA A 74 -18.55 -5.52 4.30
N ASN A 75 -17.50 -5.18 3.51
CA ASN A 75 -17.19 -5.85 2.25
C ASN A 75 -16.55 -7.23 2.46
N PHE A 76 -15.71 -7.38 3.48
CA PHE A 76 -14.87 -8.57 3.73
C PHE A 76 -14.87 -8.95 5.21
N PRO A 77 -15.99 -9.45 5.77
CA PRO A 77 -16.16 -9.66 7.22
C PRO A 77 -15.19 -10.68 7.82
N HIS A 78 -14.58 -11.53 7.00
CA HIS A 78 -13.65 -12.58 7.45
C HIS A 78 -12.17 -12.22 7.25
N VAL A 79 -11.87 -11.09 6.64
CA VAL A 79 -10.49 -10.64 6.42
C VAL A 79 -10.01 -9.84 7.62
N PRO A 80 -8.89 -10.23 8.26
CA PRO A 80 -8.36 -9.50 9.40
C PRO A 80 -7.87 -8.11 8.99
N VAL A 81 -8.17 -7.12 9.82
CA VAL A 81 -7.71 -5.74 9.65
C VAL A 81 -7.17 -5.16 10.95
N ILE A 82 -6.19 -4.28 10.84
CA ILE A 82 -5.63 -3.52 11.95
C ILE A 82 -5.85 -2.04 11.69
N CYS A 83 -6.47 -1.35 12.66
CA CYS A 83 -6.63 0.10 12.62
C CYS A 83 -5.42 0.77 13.28
N ALA A 84 -4.40 1.08 12.49
CA ALA A 84 -3.17 1.72 12.96
C ALA A 84 -2.41 2.38 11.81
N PRO A 85 -1.59 3.41 12.08
CA PRO A 85 -0.62 3.92 11.12
C PRO A 85 0.45 2.86 10.86
N ILE A 86 0.76 2.61 9.60
CA ILE A 86 1.72 1.54 9.22
C ILE A 86 3.12 1.75 9.80
N GLN A 87 3.57 2.98 9.96
CA GLN A 87 4.89 3.31 10.51
C GLN A 87 5.07 2.87 11.98
N SER A 88 3.97 2.68 12.72
CA SER A 88 3.98 2.26 14.13
C SER A 88 3.14 1.00 14.41
N CYS A 89 2.60 0.38 13.37
CA CYS A 89 1.79 -0.83 13.49
C CYS A 89 2.64 -2.02 13.95
N GLU A 90 2.21 -2.72 14.99
CA GLU A 90 2.87 -3.94 15.44
C GLU A 90 2.44 -5.14 14.60
N LEU A 91 3.32 -5.58 13.72
CA LEU A 91 3.12 -6.73 12.84
C LEU A 91 4.18 -7.80 13.12
N GLN A 92 3.79 -9.07 12.93
CA GLN A 92 4.72 -10.19 13.10
C GLN A 92 5.76 -10.20 11.99
N ALA A 93 7.03 -10.40 12.36
CA ALA A 93 8.13 -10.47 11.40
C ALA A 93 8.03 -11.72 10.51
N ARG A 94 8.49 -11.60 9.25
CA ARG A 94 8.61 -12.70 8.27
C ARG A 94 7.32 -13.50 8.08
N THR A 95 6.19 -12.83 8.00
CA THR A 95 4.87 -13.46 7.88
C THR A 95 4.36 -13.48 6.44
N PHE A 96 4.65 -12.41 5.67
CA PHE A 96 4.01 -12.18 4.38
C PHE A 96 4.90 -12.60 3.21
N ASP A 97 4.27 -13.18 2.20
CA ASP A 97 4.86 -13.52 0.89
C ASP A 97 4.88 -12.32 -0.04
N ALA A 98 4.00 -11.35 0.20
CA ALA A 98 4.00 -10.05 -0.47
C ALA A 98 3.38 -8.96 0.41
N ALA A 99 3.67 -7.70 0.06
CA ALA A 99 2.94 -6.54 0.54
C ALA A 99 2.58 -5.63 -0.63
N ILE A 100 1.42 -4.97 -0.54
CA ILE A 100 1.04 -3.87 -1.42
C ILE A 100 0.82 -2.61 -0.59
N ALA A 101 1.16 -1.43 -1.15
CA ALA A 101 0.85 -0.13 -0.56
C ALA A 101 0.42 0.82 -1.67
N TRP A 102 -0.88 0.81 -1.96
CA TRP A 102 -1.45 1.55 -3.07
C TRP A 102 -2.06 2.86 -2.64
N GLY A 103 -1.52 3.99 -3.13
CA GLY A 103 -2.04 5.31 -2.77
C GLY A 103 -1.80 5.69 -1.32
N VAL A 104 -0.71 5.26 -0.70
CA VAL A 104 -0.46 5.42 0.74
C VAL A 104 0.83 6.16 1.04
N LEU A 105 1.96 5.68 0.54
CA LEU A 105 3.27 6.16 0.99
C LEU A 105 3.44 7.66 0.77
N PHE A 106 2.96 8.20 -0.33
CA PHE A 106 3.09 9.63 -0.63
C PHE A 106 2.25 10.54 0.29
N HIS A 107 1.34 10.01 1.11
CA HIS A 107 0.67 10.77 2.18
C HIS A 107 1.52 10.92 3.44
N LEU A 108 2.55 10.09 3.59
CA LEU A 108 3.47 10.10 4.72
C LEU A 108 4.62 11.05 4.46
N ARG A 109 5.05 11.79 5.48
CA ARG A 109 6.30 12.58 5.40
C ARG A 109 7.49 11.66 5.19
N HIS A 110 8.61 12.19 4.73
CA HIS A 110 9.80 11.39 4.39
C HIS A 110 10.23 10.46 5.54
N GLU A 111 10.31 10.96 6.78
CA GLU A 111 10.68 10.15 7.95
C GLU A 111 9.64 9.05 8.26
N GLU A 112 8.37 9.34 8.01
CA GLU A 112 7.28 8.37 8.20
C GLU A 112 7.28 7.31 7.11
N GLN A 113 7.64 7.66 5.86
CA GLN A 113 7.86 6.69 4.77
C GLN A 113 9.01 5.75 5.09
N GLU A 114 10.11 6.27 5.63
CA GLU A 114 11.24 5.46 6.07
C GLU A 114 10.81 4.44 7.12
N GLN A 115 10.09 4.89 8.16
CA GLN A 115 9.57 4.01 9.21
C GLN A 115 8.58 2.97 8.66
N ALA A 116 7.68 3.39 7.75
CA ALA A 116 6.72 2.51 7.10
C ALA A 116 7.42 1.42 6.28
N ILE A 117 8.39 1.79 5.43
CA ILE A 117 9.16 0.84 4.61
C ILE A 117 9.97 -0.11 5.50
N ALA A 118 10.61 0.40 6.57
CA ALA A 118 11.32 -0.42 7.54
C ALA A 118 10.39 -1.47 8.18
N ASN A 119 9.20 -1.05 8.61
CA ASN A 119 8.22 -1.93 9.23
C ASN A 119 7.70 -2.98 8.25
N ILE A 120 7.30 -2.57 7.03
CA ILE A 120 6.86 -3.49 5.97
C ILE A 120 7.98 -4.51 5.67
N ALA A 121 9.21 -4.05 5.43
CA ALA A 121 10.35 -4.90 5.10
C ALA A 121 10.63 -5.97 6.18
N ARG A 122 10.43 -5.63 7.46
CA ARG A 122 10.56 -6.56 8.59
C ARG A 122 9.54 -7.68 8.56
N THR A 123 8.33 -7.41 8.07
CA THR A 123 7.23 -8.39 8.00
C THR A 123 7.35 -9.35 6.84
N LEU A 124 8.14 -9.01 5.82
CA LEU A 124 8.30 -9.79 4.60
C LEU A 124 9.25 -10.99 4.82
N LYS A 125 8.88 -12.12 4.26
CA LYS A 125 9.75 -13.30 4.14
C LYS A 125 10.89 -13.02 3.16
N PRO A 126 12.03 -13.75 3.26
CA PRO A 126 13.03 -13.73 2.19
C PRO A 126 12.41 -14.06 0.82
N GLY A 127 12.73 -13.28 -0.21
CA GLY A 127 12.18 -13.42 -1.55
C GLY A 127 10.79 -12.81 -1.76
N ALA A 128 10.14 -12.32 -0.71
CA ALA A 128 8.83 -11.68 -0.80
C ALA A 128 8.85 -10.39 -1.62
N VAL A 129 7.73 -10.07 -2.23
CA VAL A 129 7.58 -8.89 -3.10
C VAL A 129 6.91 -7.75 -2.35
N PHE A 130 7.40 -6.53 -2.58
CA PHE A 130 6.73 -5.30 -2.14
C PHE A 130 6.43 -4.42 -3.35
N LEU A 131 5.13 -4.22 -3.62
CA LEU A 131 4.61 -3.36 -4.68
C LEU A 131 3.96 -2.12 -4.05
N PHE A 132 4.40 -0.93 -4.45
CA PHE A 132 3.79 0.30 -3.95
C PHE A 132 3.74 1.38 -5.01
N THR A 133 2.90 2.40 -4.77
CA THR A 133 2.84 3.61 -5.60
C THR A 133 3.36 4.82 -4.82
N SER A 134 4.06 5.71 -5.53
CA SER A 134 4.49 7.01 -5.04
C SER A 134 4.80 7.96 -6.21
N GLY A 135 5.23 9.20 -5.91
CA GLY A 135 5.87 10.05 -6.90
C GLY A 135 7.29 9.56 -7.22
N ASP A 136 7.88 10.09 -8.29
CA ASP A 136 9.22 9.75 -8.80
C ASP A 136 10.24 10.90 -8.65
N ALA A 137 9.79 12.05 -8.15
CA ALA A 137 10.62 13.23 -7.87
C ALA A 137 10.69 13.51 -6.37
N HIS A 138 11.88 13.83 -5.88
CA HIS A 138 12.04 14.17 -4.46
C HIS A 138 11.40 15.52 -4.14
N GLY A 139 10.52 15.54 -3.13
CA GLY A 139 9.92 16.78 -2.67
C GLY A 139 8.57 16.59 -1.98
N SER A 140 7.88 17.72 -1.86
CA SER A 140 6.53 17.79 -1.29
C SER A 140 5.70 18.76 -2.10
N ILE A 141 4.46 18.39 -2.39
CA ILE A 141 3.50 19.21 -3.13
C ILE A 141 2.17 19.26 -2.38
N ASP A 142 1.48 20.37 -2.47
CA ASP A 142 0.08 20.45 -2.07
C ASP A 142 -0.77 19.92 -3.22
N GLY A 143 -1.54 18.87 -2.93
CA GLY A 143 -2.47 18.28 -3.90
C GLY A 143 -3.77 19.06 -4.01
N GLU A 144 -4.53 18.78 -5.06
CA GLU A 144 -5.90 19.27 -5.14
C GLU A 144 -6.72 18.72 -3.97
N PRO A 145 -7.55 19.54 -3.32
CA PRO A 145 -8.40 19.07 -2.22
C PRO A 145 -9.35 17.96 -2.68
N MET A 146 -9.36 16.84 -1.94
CA MET A 146 -10.33 15.79 -2.16
C MET A 146 -11.59 16.08 -1.33
N ASN A 147 -12.71 16.32 -2.00
CA ASN A 147 -13.97 16.69 -1.36
C ASN A 147 -13.83 17.82 -0.32
N GLY A 148 -13.02 18.84 -0.64
CA GLY A 148 -12.78 20.00 0.23
C GLY A 148 -11.75 19.79 1.35
N VAL A 149 -11.20 18.59 1.50
CA VAL A 149 -10.11 18.29 2.45
C VAL A 149 -8.78 18.41 1.74
N PRO A 150 -7.85 19.27 2.23
CA PRO A 150 -6.53 19.44 1.64
C PRO A 150 -5.65 18.22 1.94
N PHE A 151 -4.85 17.82 0.97
CA PHE A 151 -3.83 16.77 1.12
C PHE A 151 -2.48 17.30 0.68
N ARG A 152 -1.43 16.86 1.35
CA ARG A 152 -0.05 17.11 0.97
C ARG A 152 0.62 15.79 0.65
N TYR A 153 1.35 15.77 -0.46
CA TYR A 153 2.04 14.59 -0.95
C TYR A 153 3.54 14.76 -0.84
N HIS A 154 4.22 13.68 -0.49
CA HIS A 154 5.65 13.63 -0.31
C HIS A 154 6.20 12.44 -1.09
N SER A 155 7.33 12.60 -1.75
CA SER A 155 7.99 11.48 -2.42
C SER A 155 9.51 11.64 -2.40
N TYR A 156 10.19 10.51 -2.51
CA TYR A 156 11.59 10.46 -2.90
C TYR A 156 11.70 10.38 -4.42
N SER A 157 12.87 10.69 -4.98
CA SER A 157 13.18 10.31 -6.35
C SER A 157 13.29 8.78 -6.47
N VAL A 158 13.28 8.26 -7.70
CA VAL A 158 13.47 6.82 -7.94
C VAL A 158 14.77 6.30 -7.29
N ASP A 159 15.87 7.07 -7.41
CA ASP A 159 17.15 6.71 -6.76
C ASP A 159 17.03 6.78 -5.22
N GLY A 160 16.31 7.78 -4.69
CA GLY A 160 16.03 7.90 -3.26
C GLY A 160 15.26 6.69 -2.73
N TYR A 161 14.22 6.23 -3.43
CA TYR A 161 13.52 4.99 -3.07
C TYR A 161 14.42 3.76 -3.21
N ARG A 162 15.27 3.68 -4.24
CA ARG A 162 16.22 2.57 -4.39
C ARG A 162 17.16 2.45 -3.19
N ASP A 163 17.71 3.58 -2.74
CA ASP A 163 18.62 3.61 -1.59
C ASP A 163 17.89 3.30 -0.29
N LEU A 164 16.70 3.86 -0.09
CA LEU A 164 15.86 3.61 1.07
C LEU A 164 15.45 2.13 1.16
N LEU A 165 14.97 1.53 0.08
CA LEU A 165 14.64 0.11 0.01
C LEU A 165 15.84 -0.78 0.34
N ARG A 166 17.01 -0.45 -0.25
CA ARG A 166 18.26 -1.18 0.00
C ARG A 166 18.67 -1.15 1.48
N ALA A 167 18.50 -0.02 2.16
CA ALA A 167 18.81 0.11 3.59
C ALA A 167 18.03 -0.88 4.46
N TYR A 168 16.84 -1.31 4.01
CA TYR A 168 15.98 -2.27 4.72
C TYR A 168 15.95 -3.66 4.07
N GLY A 169 16.93 -3.97 3.22
CA GLY A 169 17.09 -5.28 2.61
C GLY A 169 16.03 -5.58 1.54
N LEU A 170 15.63 -4.57 0.78
CA LEU A 170 14.78 -4.69 -0.39
C LEU A 170 15.56 -4.24 -1.63
N THR A 171 15.45 -4.97 -2.73
CA THR A 171 16.04 -4.57 -4.02
C THR A 171 14.93 -4.06 -4.92
N LEU A 172 15.04 -2.83 -5.41
CA LEU A 172 14.15 -2.30 -6.44
C LEU A 172 14.41 -3.03 -7.76
N GLU A 173 13.41 -3.77 -8.26
CA GLU A 173 13.50 -4.56 -9.49
C GLU A 173 12.97 -3.81 -10.72
N ALA A 174 11.88 -3.06 -10.55
CA ALA A 174 11.24 -2.33 -11.64
C ALA A 174 10.49 -1.09 -11.15
N THR A 175 10.37 -0.12 -12.04
CA THR A 175 9.44 1.00 -11.94
C THR A 175 8.72 1.15 -13.27
N HIS A 176 7.44 1.54 -13.25
CA HIS A 176 6.74 1.97 -14.46
C HIS A 176 5.62 2.96 -14.10
N THR A 177 5.14 3.66 -15.12
CA THR A 177 4.04 4.61 -14.99
C THR A 177 2.86 4.10 -15.81
N ASP A 178 1.67 4.07 -15.21
CA ASP A 178 0.44 3.69 -15.91
C ASP A 178 -0.16 4.87 -16.70
N PRO A 179 -1.21 4.64 -17.52
CA PRO A 179 -1.89 5.72 -18.24
C PRO A 179 -2.52 6.80 -17.35
N GLY A 180 -2.73 6.51 -16.07
CA GLY A 180 -3.22 7.45 -15.05
C GLY A 180 -2.09 8.18 -14.31
N GLU A 181 -0.87 8.12 -14.83
CA GLU A 181 0.34 8.75 -14.25
C GLU A 181 0.71 8.25 -12.84
N ASN A 182 0.19 7.10 -12.42
CA ASN A 182 0.65 6.47 -11.18
C ASN A 182 2.01 5.80 -11.42
N VAL A 183 2.97 6.11 -10.56
CA VAL A 183 4.29 5.48 -10.62
C VAL A 183 4.36 4.31 -9.66
N TYR A 184 4.74 3.15 -10.17
CA TYR A 184 4.85 1.89 -9.46
C TYR A 184 6.29 1.54 -9.17
N PHE A 185 6.50 0.99 -7.98
CA PHE A 185 7.78 0.48 -7.52
C PHE A 185 7.60 -0.98 -7.12
N LEU A 186 8.28 -1.87 -7.85
CA LEU A 186 8.32 -3.29 -7.54
C LEU A 186 9.67 -3.62 -6.92
N SER A 187 9.67 -4.15 -5.71
CA SER A 187 10.88 -4.53 -5.01
C SER A 187 10.78 -5.93 -4.41
N ARG A 188 11.94 -6.53 -4.14
CA ARG A 188 12.03 -7.88 -3.59
C ARG A 188 12.89 -7.90 -2.33
N LYS A 189 12.42 -8.63 -1.31
CA LYS A 189 13.15 -8.83 -0.07
C LYS A 189 14.36 -9.75 -0.32
N THR A 190 15.54 -9.25 0.00
CA THR A 190 16.77 -10.05 0.02
C THR A 190 16.76 -11.03 1.18
N GLY A 191 17.50 -12.11 1.05
CA GLY A 191 17.61 -13.18 2.06
C GLY A 191 18.30 -12.75 3.35
#